data_5badac9eaea29c6584f59516fa0b1e61
#
_entry.id   5badac9eaea29c6584f59516fa0b1e61
#
_cell.length_a   1.000
_cell.length_b   1.000
_cell.length_c   1.000
_cell.angle_alpha   90.00
_cell.angle_beta   90.00
_cell.angle_gamma   90.00
#
_symmetry.space_group_name_H-M   'P 1'
#
loop_
_entity.id
_entity.type
_entity.pdbx_description
1 polymer ?
#
loop_
_entity_poly.entity_id
_entity_poly.type
_entity_poly.pdbx_seq_one_letter_code
_entity_poly.pdbx_strand_id
1 'polypeptide(L)'
;MAALKYIKGKQPHKREYRMIFRNVDRQGWDESIKSYISDGGYKELKKALKMKPQEITDEVKASALRGRGGAGYPTGVKWGFIPPNNTKPVYLICNCDESEPGTFKDRYIVHQDPHQLIEGMLISCYAVSAKVAYIYIREEFPEGAKILEKAIEEARSKKFLGKNILGTKFNCEICLLYTSDAADE
;
A
#
# COMPACT_ATOMS: atom_id res chain seq x y z
N MET A 1 -9.66 -20.19 14.79
CA MET A 1 -8.40 -20.35 14.01
C MET A 1 -7.28 -19.73 14.81
N ALA A 2 -6.15 -20.41 15.00
CA ALA A 2 -5.02 -19.83 15.70
C ALA A 2 -4.55 -18.62 14.90
N ALA A 3 -4.61 -17.43 15.52
CA ALA A 3 -3.95 -16.25 14.96
C ALA A 3 -2.56 -16.70 14.52
N LEU A 4 -2.22 -16.45 13.27
CA LEU A 4 -0.88 -16.69 12.76
C LEU A 4 0.08 -15.99 13.73
N LYS A 5 0.65 -16.76 14.66
CA LYS A 5 1.77 -16.31 15.47
C LYS A 5 2.93 -16.15 14.51
N TYR A 6 2.94 -15.01 13.83
CA TYR A 6 4.11 -14.63 13.08
C TYR A 6 5.30 -14.73 14.01
N ILE A 7 6.42 -15.11 13.47
CA ILE A 7 7.66 -15.32 14.19
C ILE A 7 8.12 -13.96 14.71
N LYS A 8 7.37 -13.39 15.67
CA LYS A 8 7.80 -12.23 16.44
C LYS A 8 9.07 -12.65 17.16
N GLY A 9 10.16 -11.99 16.87
CA GLY A 9 11.41 -12.16 17.60
C GLY A 9 12.45 -13.06 16.94
N LYS A 10 12.23 -13.58 15.72
CA LYS A 10 13.35 -14.16 14.99
C LYS A 10 14.25 -13.05 14.50
N GLN A 11 15.41 -12.90 15.15
CA GLN A 11 16.42 -11.94 14.71
C GLN A 11 16.76 -12.22 13.24
N PRO A 12 16.76 -11.18 12.38
CA PRO A 12 17.14 -11.36 10.99
C PRO A 12 18.57 -11.89 10.92
N HIS A 13 18.84 -12.73 9.90
CA HIS A 13 20.21 -13.16 9.66
C HIS A 13 21.09 -11.93 9.39
N LYS A 14 22.35 -11.93 9.84
CA LYS A 14 23.29 -10.79 9.70
C LYS A 14 23.50 -10.26 8.28
N ARG A 15 23.13 -11.06 7.24
CA ARG A 15 23.16 -10.69 5.83
C ARG A 15 21.79 -10.30 5.28
N GLU A 16 20.74 -10.36 6.12
CA GLU A 16 19.37 -10.00 5.72
C GLU A 16 19.16 -8.50 5.93
N TYR A 17 18.63 -7.84 4.90
CA TYR A 17 18.20 -6.45 4.97
C TYR A 17 16.69 -6.39 4.77
N ARG A 18 15.94 -6.06 5.82
CA ARG A 18 14.49 -5.97 5.82
C ARG A 18 14.05 -4.53 5.57
N MET A 19 13.67 -4.24 4.35
CA MET A 19 13.11 -2.94 4.00
C MET A 19 11.59 -2.89 4.26
N ILE A 20 10.83 -3.83 3.70
CA ILE A 20 9.37 -3.88 3.82
C ILE A 20 8.94 -4.28 5.23
N PHE A 21 9.63 -5.25 5.83
CA PHE A 21 9.30 -5.78 7.17
C PHE A 21 10.11 -5.14 8.30
N ARG A 22 10.71 -3.98 8.09
CA ARG A 22 11.55 -3.31 9.11
C ARG A 22 10.81 -3.03 10.42
N ASN A 23 9.49 -2.85 10.37
CA ASN A 23 8.66 -2.53 11.53
C ASN A 23 8.17 -3.78 12.26
N VAL A 24 7.99 -4.89 11.54
CA VAL A 24 7.37 -6.13 12.04
C VAL A 24 8.10 -6.71 13.26
N ASP A 25 9.43 -6.59 13.29
CA ASP A 25 10.28 -7.14 14.35
C ASP A 25 10.55 -6.14 15.49
N ARG A 26 9.99 -4.93 15.43
CA ARG A 26 10.22 -3.92 16.47
C ARG A 26 9.46 -4.26 17.74
N GLN A 27 10.14 -4.14 18.86
CA GLN A 27 9.51 -4.29 20.17
C GLN A 27 8.45 -3.20 20.38
N GLY A 28 7.24 -3.62 20.75
CA GLY A 28 6.10 -2.71 20.95
C GLY A 28 5.42 -2.25 19.66
N TRP A 29 5.80 -2.77 18.50
CA TRP A 29 5.10 -2.50 17.26
C TRP A 29 3.72 -3.17 17.24
N ASP A 30 2.73 -2.41 16.83
CA ASP A 30 1.40 -2.88 16.44
C ASP A 30 1.00 -2.26 15.09
N GLU A 31 -0.07 -2.77 14.49
CA GLU A 31 -0.56 -2.34 13.17
C GLU A 31 -1.30 -1.00 13.17
N SER A 32 -1.39 -0.31 14.32
CA SER A 32 -2.17 0.92 14.45
C SER A 32 -1.52 2.11 13.75
N ILE A 33 -2.34 3.06 13.32
CA ILE A 33 -1.86 4.34 12.79
C ILE A 33 -0.96 5.09 13.78
N LYS A 34 -1.18 4.92 15.09
CA LYS A 34 -0.38 5.55 16.13
C LYS A 34 1.06 5.03 16.09
N SER A 35 1.24 3.71 16.05
CA SER A 35 2.57 3.10 15.91
C SER A 35 3.23 3.51 14.61
N TYR A 36 2.50 3.50 13.50
CA TYR A 36 3.04 3.88 12.20
C TYR A 36 3.51 5.33 12.15
N ILE A 37 2.70 6.29 12.66
CA ILE A 37 3.08 7.71 12.71
C ILE A 37 4.28 7.93 13.65
N SER A 38 4.33 7.25 14.80
CA SER A 38 5.42 7.41 15.76
C SER A 38 6.77 6.99 15.19
N ASP A 39 6.76 6.06 14.23
CA ASP A 39 7.94 5.62 13.48
C ASP A 39 8.25 6.45 12.23
N GLY A 40 7.51 7.49 12.02
CA GLY A 40 7.70 8.39 10.88
C GLY A 40 6.85 8.08 9.66
N GLY A 41 5.85 7.21 9.79
CA GLY A 41 4.89 6.95 8.74
C GLY A 41 4.18 8.21 8.26
N TYR A 42 3.74 8.19 7.02
CA TYR A 42 3.14 9.32 6.28
C TYR A 42 4.07 10.53 6.06
N LYS A 43 5.35 10.46 6.43
CA LYS A 43 6.33 11.51 6.11
C LYS A 43 6.63 11.55 4.62
N GLU A 44 6.74 10.39 4.00
CA GLU A 44 7.02 10.30 2.57
C GLU A 44 5.81 10.76 1.73
N LEU A 45 4.58 10.50 2.17
CA LEU A 45 3.40 11.08 1.56
C LEU A 45 3.44 12.62 1.64
N LYS A 46 3.79 13.19 2.81
CA LYS A 46 3.93 14.65 2.98
C LYS A 46 5.01 15.23 2.06
N LYS A 47 6.11 14.51 1.85
CA LYS A 47 7.18 14.89 0.91
C LYS A 47 6.66 14.84 -0.52
N ALA A 48 6.05 13.72 -0.91
CA ALA A 48 5.52 13.49 -2.25
C ALA A 48 4.49 14.56 -2.67
N LEU A 49 3.60 14.97 -1.77
CA LEU A 49 2.59 16.00 -2.06
C LEU A 49 3.17 17.42 -2.28
N LYS A 50 4.46 17.65 -2.01
CA LYS A 50 5.18 18.87 -2.34
C LYS A 50 5.89 18.79 -3.70
N MET A 51 5.99 17.61 -4.27
CA MET A 51 6.61 17.35 -5.57
C MET A 51 5.56 17.35 -6.68
N LYS A 52 6.00 17.50 -7.92
CA LYS A 52 5.13 17.26 -9.08
C LYS A 52 4.96 15.73 -9.28
N PRO A 53 3.79 15.26 -9.75
CA PRO A 53 3.56 13.84 -10.04
C PRO A 53 4.65 13.20 -10.91
N GLN A 54 5.13 13.91 -11.92
CA GLN A 54 6.19 13.42 -12.79
C GLN A 54 7.53 13.22 -12.05
N GLU A 55 7.88 14.10 -11.14
CA GLU A 55 9.12 14.00 -10.35
C GLU A 55 9.13 12.73 -9.49
N ILE A 56 7.96 12.33 -8.95
CA ILE A 56 7.81 11.08 -8.20
C ILE A 56 7.99 9.87 -9.14
N THR A 57 7.38 9.92 -10.32
CA THR A 57 7.54 8.86 -11.32
C THR A 57 9.00 8.70 -11.73
N ASP A 58 9.73 9.80 -11.88
CA ASP A 58 11.15 9.80 -12.26
C ASP A 58 12.02 9.28 -11.11
N GLU A 59 11.72 9.63 -9.84
CA GLU A 59 12.39 9.07 -8.66
C GLU A 59 12.18 7.55 -8.56
N VAL A 60 10.94 7.07 -8.80
CA VAL A 60 10.65 5.63 -8.82
C VAL A 60 11.34 4.92 -9.98
N LYS A 61 11.48 5.56 -11.16
CA LYS A 61 12.31 5.03 -12.26
C LYS A 61 13.78 4.92 -11.87
N ALA A 62 14.34 5.98 -11.29
CA ALA A 62 15.74 6.03 -10.89
C ALA A 62 16.06 5.00 -9.81
N SER A 63 15.11 4.70 -8.91
CA SER A 63 15.26 3.67 -7.88
C SER A 63 15.29 2.24 -8.41
N ALA A 64 14.95 2.03 -9.68
CA ALA A 64 14.80 0.73 -10.32
C ALA A 64 13.82 -0.22 -9.59
N LEU A 65 12.85 0.33 -8.85
CA LEU A 65 11.82 -0.45 -8.16
C LEU A 65 11.07 -1.34 -9.15
N ARG A 66 10.93 -2.62 -8.80
CA ARG A 66 10.24 -3.62 -9.60
C ARG A 66 9.01 -4.15 -8.90
N GLY A 67 8.01 -4.55 -9.70
CA GLY A 67 6.84 -5.28 -9.22
C GLY A 67 7.22 -6.60 -8.54
N ARG A 68 6.43 -7.01 -7.57
CA ARG A 68 6.63 -8.22 -6.77
C ARG A 68 5.60 -9.32 -7.06
N GLY A 69 4.81 -9.16 -8.12
CA GLY A 69 3.82 -10.15 -8.54
C GLY A 69 4.33 -11.22 -9.51
N GLY A 70 5.65 -11.39 -9.65
CA GLY A 70 6.26 -12.42 -10.50
C GLY A 70 7.08 -11.85 -11.66
N ALA A 71 6.49 -11.06 -12.55
CA ALA A 71 7.14 -10.53 -13.76
C ALA A 71 8.30 -9.54 -13.48
N GLY A 72 8.35 -8.95 -12.30
CA GLY A 72 9.42 -8.01 -11.94
C GLY A 72 9.48 -6.76 -12.84
N TYR A 73 8.35 -6.32 -13.39
CA TYR A 73 8.32 -5.18 -14.30
C TYR A 73 8.71 -3.88 -13.59
N PRO A 74 9.51 -2.99 -14.22
CA PRO A 74 9.92 -1.72 -13.60
C PRO A 74 8.72 -0.81 -13.32
N THR A 75 8.47 -0.50 -12.05
CA THR A 75 7.27 0.20 -11.60
C THR A 75 7.15 1.61 -12.19
N GLY A 76 8.22 2.40 -12.13
CA GLY A 76 8.20 3.76 -12.67
C GLY A 76 8.05 3.82 -14.20
N VAL A 77 8.51 2.80 -14.92
CA VAL A 77 8.27 2.68 -16.37
C VAL A 77 6.78 2.42 -16.62
N LYS A 78 6.17 1.51 -15.86
CA LYS A 78 4.73 1.21 -15.96
C LYS A 78 3.86 2.44 -15.71
N TRP A 79 4.20 3.26 -14.71
CA TRP A 79 3.48 4.50 -14.42
C TRP A 79 3.57 5.50 -15.58
N GLY A 80 4.70 5.53 -16.29
CA GLY A 80 4.90 6.38 -17.46
C GLY A 80 4.07 6.00 -18.70
N PHE A 81 3.34 4.89 -18.70
CA PHE A 81 2.46 4.51 -19.81
C PHE A 81 1.13 5.27 -19.82
N ILE A 82 0.79 5.96 -18.76
CA ILE A 82 -0.40 6.80 -18.71
C ILE A 82 -0.13 8.04 -19.57
N PRO A 83 -0.92 8.29 -20.64
CA PRO A 83 -0.70 9.43 -21.52
C PRO A 83 -0.78 10.76 -20.73
N PRO A 84 0.13 11.72 -20.97
CA PRO A 84 0.12 13.02 -20.26
C PRO A 84 -1.19 13.81 -20.39
N ASN A 85 -1.87 13.65 -21.52
CA ASN A 85 -3.14 14.31 -21.84
C ASN A 85 -4.35 13.40 -21.64
N ASN A 86 -4.25 12.40 -20.76
CA ASN A 86 -5.35 11.50 -20.49
C ASN A 86 -6.54 12.24 -19.87
N THR A 87 -7.69 12.17 -20.52
CA THR A 87 -8.97 12.75 -20.07
C THR A 87 -9.85 11.76 -19.33
N LYS A 88 -9.51 10.46 -19.39
CA LYS A 88 -10.27 9.39 -18.75
C LYS A 88 -9.89 9.27 -17.27
N PRO A 89 -10.82 8.81 -16.41
CA PRO A 89 -10.47 8.47 -15.02
C PRO A 89 -9.35 7.45 -14.97
N VAL A 90 -8.41 7.66 -14.02
CA VAL A 90 -7.34 6.71 -13.71
C VAL A 90 -7.67 6.07 -12.37
N TYR A 91 -7.58 4.76 -12.30
CA TYR A 91 -7.75 3.96 -11.10
C TYR A 91 -6.47 3.22 -10.77
N LEU A 92 -6.15 3.11 -9.48
CA LEU A 92 -5.07 2.27 -9.00
C LEU A 92 -5.65 0.95 -8.50
N ILE A 93 -5.14 -0.16 -9.00
CA ILE A 93 -5.49 -1.49 -8.46
C ILE A 93 -4.29 -2.03 -7.71
N CYS A 94 -4.47 -2.24 -6.41
CA CYS A 94 -3.54 -2.99 -5.57
C CYS A 94 -3.99 -4.45 -5.55
N ASN A 95 -3.30 -5.30 -6.29
CA ASN A 95 -3.57 -6.73 -6.23
C ASN A 95 -3.11 -7.27 -4.88
N CYS A 96 -4.06 -7.72 -4.07
CA CYS A 96 -3.89 -8.39 -2.78
C CYS A 96 -4.54 -9.79 -2.80
N ASP A 97 -4.73 -10.34 -4.02
CA ASP A 97 -5.16 -11.71 -4.22
C ASP A 97 -3.96 -12.64 -4.14
N GLU A 98 -3.69 -13.14 -2.94
CA GLU A 98 -2.59 -14.08 -2.68
C GLU A 98 -3.13 -15.51 -2.68
N SER A 99 -3.36 -16.03 -3.89
CA SER A 99 -4.03 -17.33 -4.14
C SER A 99 -3.07 -18.48 -4.41
N GLU A 100 -1.84 -18.20 -4.83
CA GLU A 100 -0.88 -19.25 -5.17
C GLU A 100 -0.48 -20.08 -3.95
N PRO A 101 -0.54 -21.44 -4.02
CA PRO A 101 -0.16 -22.31 -2.92
C PRO A 101 1.26 -22.02 -2.41
N GLY A 102 1.40 -21.92 -1.07
CA GLY A 102 2.67 -21.64 -0.42
C GLY A 102 3.11 -20.18 -0.44
N THR A 103 2.34 -19.28 -1.05
CA THR A 103 2.61 -17.83 -1.02
C THR A 103 1.96 -17.21 0.21
N PHE A 104 2.72 -16.41 0.98
CA PHE A 104 2.24 -15.77 2.21
C PHE A 104 2.98 -14.45 2.52
N LYS A 105 3.40 -13.71 1.50
CA LYS A 105 4.11 -12.43 1.62
C LYS A 105 3.17 -11.25 1.86
N ASP A 106 2.04 -11.19 1.13
CA ASP A 106 1.13 -10.05 1.16
C ASP A 106 0.33 -10.00 2.46
N ARG A 107 -0.09 -11.16 2.97
CA ARG A 107 -0.77 -11.26 4.26
C ARG A 107 0.10 -10.78 5.43
N TYR A 108 1.43 -10.90 5.34
CA TYR A 108 2.32 -10.31 6.34
C TYR A 108 2.23 -8.78 6.36
N ILE A 109 2.22 -8.15 5.20
CA ILE A 109 2.08 -6.69 5.08
C ILE A 109 0.74 -6.25 5.66
N VAL A 110 -0.34 -6.93 5.24
CA VAL A 110 -1.70 -6.61 5.70
C VAL A 110 -1.83 -6.73 7.22
N HIS A 111 -1.31 -7.80 7.80
CA HIS A 111 -1.44 -8.04 9.24
C HIS A 111 -0.52 -7.17 10.09
N GLN A 112 0.64 -6.79 9.59
CA GLN A 112 1.68 -6.21 10.42
C GLN A 112 1.93 -4.72 10.14
N ASP A 113 1.69 -4.26 8.92
CA ASP A 113 1.96 -2.87 8.53
C ASP A 113 1.02 -2.38 7.43
N PRO A 114 -0.32 -2.39 7.67
CA PRO A 114 -1.31 -1.99 6.67
C PRO A 114 -1.18 -0.51 6.28
N HIS A 115 -0.70 0.35 7.18
CA HIS A 115 -0.51 1.76 6.89
C HIS A 115 0.65 2.02 5.92
N GLN A 116 1.68 1.17 5.89
CA GLN A 116 2.73 1.23 4.88
C GLN A 116 2.15 0.98 3.48
N LEU A 117 1.22 0.01 3.36
CA LEU A 117 0.50 -0.24 2.12
C LEU A 117 -0.33 0.98 1.71
N ILE A 118 -1.13 1.53 2.61
CA ILE A 118 -1.99 2.69 2.36
C ILE A 118 -1.15 3.91 1.94
N GLU A 119 -0.06 4.22 2.63
CA GLU A 119 0.84 5.33 2.25
C GLU A 119 1.43 5.13 0.86
N GLY A 120 1.90 3.92 0.54
CA GLY A 120 2.42 3.58 -0.78
C GLY A 120 1.37 3.73 -1.89
N MET A 121 0.13 3.31 -1.62
CA MET A 121 -0.99 3.49 -2.55
C MET A 121 -1.31 4.97 -2.78
N LEU A 122 -1.32 5.79 -1.74
CA LEU A 122 -1.59 7.24 -1.86
C LEU A 122 -0.52 7.97 -2.66
N ILE A 123 0.76 7.64 -2.44
CA ILE A 123 1.88 8.17 -3.23
C ILE A 123 1.73 7.74 -4.69
N SER A 124 1.40 6.48 -4.94
CA SER A 124 1.16 5.95 -6.28
C SER A 124 -0.01 6.67 -6.96
N CYS A 125 -1.15 6.83 -6.27
CA CYS A 125 -2.31 7.55 -6.78
C CYS A 125 -1.98 8.99 -7.15
N TYR A 126 -1.22 9.68 -6.31
CA TYR A 126 -0.79 11.05 -6.61
C TYR A 126 0.11 11.10 -7.83
N ALA A 127 1.09 10.20 -7.95
CA ALA A 127 2.01 10.14 -9.08
C ALA A 127 1.32 9.87 -10.42
N VAL A 128 0.28 9.01 -10.42
CA VAL A 128 -0.46 8.64 -11.65
C VAL A 128 -1.78 9.41 -11.81
N SER A 129 -2.05 10.40 -10.95
CA SER A 129 -3.29 11.20 -10.96
C SER A 129 -4.57 10.38 -10.76
N ALA A 130 -4.50 9.26 -10.07
CA ALA A 130 -5.67 8.47 -9.69
C ALA A 130 -6.36 9.11 -8.48
N LYS A 131 -7.70 9.11 -8.50
CA LYS A 131 -8.55 9.62 -7.40
C LYS A 131 -9.20 8.51 -6.60
N VAL A 132 -9.19 7.31 -7.12
CA VAL A 132 -9.74 6.11 -6.49
C VAL A 132 -8.75 4.98 -6.66
N ALA A 133 -8.54 4.24 -5.59
CA ALA A 133 -7.77 3.01 -5.59
C ALA A 133 -8.61 1.86 -5.03
N TYR A 134 -8.38 0.68 -5.54
CA TYR A 134 -9.00 -0.55 -5.04
C TYR A 134 -7.92 -1.50 -4.54
N ILE A 135 -8.16 -2.10 -3.37
CA ILE A 135 -7.41 -3.25 -2.90
C ILE A 135 -8.22 -4.47 -3.28
N TYR A 136 -7.76 -5.21 -4.29
CA TYR A 136 -8.39 -6.44 -4.75
C TYR A 136 -7.90 -7.58 -3.85
N ILE A 137 -8.79 -8.05 -2.96
CA ILE A 137 -8.47 -9.00 -1.89
C ILE A 137 -9.36 -10.24 -1.97
N ARG A 138 -8.82 -11.38 -1.57
CA ARG A 138 -9.58 -12.63 -1.49
C ARG A 138 -10.69 -12.55 -0.45
N GLU A 139 -11.87 -13.04 -0.82
CA GLU A 139 -12.98 -13.22 0.11
C GLU A 139 -12.60 -14.18 1.27
N GLU A 140 -11.78 -15.19 0.98
CA GLU A 140 -11.32 -16.16 1.98
C GLU A 140 -10.27 -15.59 2.96
N PHE A 141 -9.99 -14.29 2.86
CA PHE A 141 -9.12 -13.58 3.80
C PHE A 141 -9.84 -12.50 4.61
N PRO A 142 -10.93 -12.85 5.34
CA PRO A 142 -11.79 -11.89 6.03
C PRO A 142 -11.07 -11.15 7.17
N GLU A 143 -10.08 -11.76 7.81
CA GLU A 143 -9.28 -11.09 8.85
C GLU A 143 -8.44 -9.96 8.25
N GLY A 144 -7.81 -10.19 7.10
CA GLY A 144 -7.05 -9.17 6.40
C GLY A 144 -7.92 -8.02 5.93
N ALA A 145 -9.12 -8.32 5.41
CA ALA A 145 -10.09 -7.31 5.01
C ALA A 145 -10.46 -6.38 6.18
N LYS A 146 -10.81 -6.93 7.34
CA LYS A 146 -11.14 -6.15 8.55
C LYS A 146 -9.98 -5.26 9.02
N ILE A 147 -8.74 -5.75 8.93
CA ILE A 147 -7.56 -4.96 9.28
C ILE A 147 -7.40 -3.78 8.31
N LEU A 148 -7.58 -4.02 7.01
CA LEU A 148 -7.50 -2.97 6.00
C LEU A 148 -8.62 -1.96 6.13
N GLU A 149 -9.86 -2.38 6.36
CA GLU A 149 -11.00 -1.49 6.63
C GLU A 149 -10.71 -0.57 7.80
N LYS A 150 -10.24 -1.13 8.92
CA LYS A 150 -9.83 -0.36 10.10
C LYS A 150 -8.73 0.64 9.77
N ALA A 151 -7.68 0.21 9.07
CA ALA A 151 -6.56 1.07 8.72
C ALA A 151 -6.96 2.19 7.75
N ILE A 152 -7.85 1.92 6.79
CA ILE A 152 -8.43 2.91 5.88
C ILE A 152 -9.20 3.97 6.68
N GLU A 153 -10.04 3.55 7.64
CA GLU A 153 -10.80 4.48 8.47
C GLU A 153 -9.90 5.31 9.40
N GLU A 154 -8.88 4.70 9.98
CA GLU A 154 -7.86 5.41 10.76
C GLU A 154 -7.13 6.46 9.92
N ALA A 155 -6.73 6.13 8.68
CA ALA A 155 -6.11 7.06 7.75
C ALA A 155 -7.05 8.22 7.37
N ARG A 156 -8.34 7.93 7.17
CA ARG A 156 -9.38 8.93 6.87
C ARG A 156 -9.58 9.89 8.05
N SER A 157 -9.67 9.36 9.27
CA SER A 157 -9.85 10.15 10.50
C SER A 157 -8.69 11.14 10.73
N LYS A 158 -7.48 10.79 10.29
CA LYS A 158 -6.27 11.62 10.40
C LYS A 158 -6.00 12.50 9.17
N LYS A 159 -6.93 12.60 8.22
CA LYS A 159 -6.78 13.41 6.99
C LYS A 159 -5.65 12.95 6.05
N PHE A 160 -5.22 11.70 6.15
CA PHE A 160 -4.31 11.08 5.18
C PHE A 160 -5.06 10.53 3.97
N LEU A 161 -6.38 10.32 4.08
CA LEU A 161 -7.24 9.79 3.03
C LEU A 161 -8.52 10.63 2.92
N GLY A 162 -9.16 10.64 1.76
CA GLY A 162 -10.40 11.35 1.48
C GLY A 162 -10.18 12.65 0.74
N LYS A 163 -10.84 13.73 1.19
CA LYS A 163 -10.77 15.06 0.56
C LYS A 163 -9.69 15.93 1.21
N ASN A 164 -9.02 16.73 0.38
CA ASN A 164 -8.03 17.72 0.81
C ASN A 164 -6.94 17.09 1.71
N ILE A 165 -6.38 15.99 1.27
CA ILE A 165 -5.38 15.21 2.03
C ILE A 165 -4.25 16.13 2.49
N LEU A 166 -3.98 16.13 3.79
CA LEU A 166 -2.96 16.97 4.44
C LEU A 166 -3.05 18.47 4.07
N GLY A 167 -4.27 18.98 3.80
CA GLY A 167 -4.51 20.37 3.44
C GLY A 167 -4.16 20.73 2.00
N THR A 168 -3.88 19.76 1.15
CA THR A 168 -3.61 19.96 -0.28
C THR A 168 -4.91 19.87 -1.11
N LYS A 169 -4.80 20.07 -2.43
CA LYS A 169 -5.91 19.83 -3.37
C LYS A 169 -6.05 18.37 -3.77
N PHE A 170 -5.21 17.48 -3.26
CA PHE A 170 -5.24 16.06 -3.57
C PHE A 170 -6.41 15.39 -2.84
N ASN A 171 -7.20 14.64 -3.60
CA ASN A 171 -8.28 13.82 -3.08
C ASN A 171 -8.05 12.39 -3.55
N CYS A 172 -8.21 11.44 -2.66
CA CYS A 172 -8.10 10.02 -3.00
C CYS A 172 -8.97 9.19 -2.06
N GLU A 173 -9.66 8.20 -2.61
CA GLU A 173 -10.37 7.17 -1.86
C GLU A 173 -9.72 5.81 -2.10
N ILE A 174 -9.73 4.97 -1.06
CA ILE A 174 -9.30 3.57 -1.13
C ILE A 174 -10.47 2.71 -0.71
N CYS A 175 -10.82 1.73 -1.55
CA CYS A 175 -11.92 0.79 -1.32
C CYS A 175 -11.39 -0.64 -1.39
N LEU A 176 -12.05 -1.56 -0.69
CA LEU A 176 -11.84 -3.00 -0.88
C LEU A 176 -12.73 -3.48 -2.04
N LEU A 177 -12.21 -4.41 -2.82
CA LEU A 177 -12.91 -5.14 -3.85
C LEU A 177 -12.60 -6.63 -3.62
N TYR A 178 -13.64 -7.43 -3.45
CA TYR A 178 -13.49 -8.85 -3.14
C TYR A 178 -13.46 -9.69 -4.41
N THR A 179 -12.76 -10.82 -4.36
CA THR A 179 -12.67 -11.72 -5.52
C THR A 179 -14.02 -12.31 -5.93
N SER A 180 -14.94 -12.50 -4.99
CA SER A 180 -16.31 -12.95 -5.29
C SER A 180 -17.09 -11.95 -6.14
N ASP A 181 -16.83 -10.65 -5.98
CA ASP A 181 -17.53 -9.61 -6.74
C ASP A 181 -17.22 -9.68 -8.25
N ALA A 182 -16.12 -10.33 -8.63
CA ALA A 182 -15.70 -10.52 -10.01
C ALA A 182 -16.19 -11.85 -10.62
N ALA A 183 -16.71 -12.76 -9.80
CA ALA A 183 -17.16 -14.09 -10.24
C ALA A 183 -18.64 -14.13 -10.63
N ASP A 184 -19.42 -13.13 -10.21
CA ASP A 184 -20.87 -13.06 -10.41
C ASP A 184 -21.28 -12.25 -11.66
N GLU A 185 -20.30 -11.75 -12.45
CA GLU A 185 -20.50 -11.10 -13.75
C GLU A 185 -20.08 -12.04 -14.91
#